data_ffb702cf9cb2e18c9ff26095218985aa
#
_entry.id   ffb702cf9cb2e18c9ff26095218985aa
#
_cell.length_a   1.000
_cell.length_b   1.000
_cell.length_c   1.000
_cell.angle_alpha   90.00
_cell.angle_beta   90.00
_cell.angle_gamma   90.00
#
_symmetry.space_group_name_H-M   'P 1'
#
loop_
_entity.id
_entity.type
_entity.pdbx_description
1 polymer ?
#
loop_
_entity_poly.entity_id
_entity_poly.type
_entity_poly.pdbx_seq_one_letter_code
_entity_poly.pdbx_strand_id
1 'polypeptide(L)'
;FPYTTLFRSMKLTVTLPTHSYDLTIETGALDKIGTWVRSLWQPQRVAIITDETVNKLYGAAVEKELQAAGFETSLIAVAAGEQSKSLETAQLLYDFLAEQQLTRSDGLIALGGGVVGDLAGFVASTYMRGIHFLQVPTTLLAQVDSSIGGKTAVNTKKAKNLVGTFAQPDGVLIDPNTLKTLEPRRVREGIAEIVKSAAIADVELWHRLSSLENEQDLVAHAEEIITACCKIKRDVVEEDELDLGLRLILNFGHTIGHALENTAGYGVIAHGEGVSLGMIQITQVAEQQGLSPLGTTQELVTMLEKFHLPVTTDRWSEERLYQAITHDKKTRGGQIKIIVLEKIGQAKIVSLPTEEIRAFLNREGGI
;
A
#
# COMPACT_ATOMS: atom_id res chain seq x y z
N PHE A 1 21.05 -25.36 -27.43
CA PHE A 1 21.10 -25.34 -25.96
C PHE A 1 19.78 -24.85 -25.45
N PRO A 2 19.09 -25.58 -24.53
CA PRO A 2 17.89 -25.10 -23.91
C PRO A 2 18.30 -23.98 -22.95
N TYR A 3 17.70 -22.78 -23.15
CA TYR A 3 17.77 -21.70 -22.18
C TYR A 3 17.02 -22.15 -20.92
N THR A 4 17.71 -22.72 -19.96
CA THR A 4 17.26 -22.77 -18.58
C THR A 4 17.25 -21.33 -18.08
N THR A 5 16.09 -20.69 -18.12
CA THR A 5 15.85 -19.43 -17.42
C THR A 5 16.01 -19.74 -15.93
N LEU A 6 17.19 -19.50 -15.39
CA LEU A 6 17.39 -19.42 -13.95
C LEU A 6 16.48 -18.30 -13.46
N PHE A 7 15.35 -18.64 -12.88
CA PHE A 7 14.51 -17.72 -12.11
C PHE A 7 15.39 -17.18 -10.96
N ARG A 8 15.99 -16.03 -11.20
CA ARG A 8 16.70 -15.30 -10.16
C ARG A 8 15.63 -14.51 -9.40
N SER A 9 15.45 -14.79 -8.11
CA SER A 9 14.65 -13.94 -7.23
C SER A 9 15.08 -12.49 -7.40
N MET A 10 14.13 -11.60 -7.66
CA MET A 10 14.43 -10.18 -7.73
C MET A 10 14.56 -9.64 -6.31
N LYS A 11 15.74 -9.12 -5.99
CA LYS A 11 16.05 -8.57 -4.69
C LYS A 11 16.29 -7.06 -4.81
N LEU A 12 15.52 -6.28 -4.06
CA LEU A 12 15.67 -4.83 -3.97
C LEU A 12 15.99 -4.46 -2.53
N THR A 13 17.07 -3.75 -2.30
CA THR A 13 17.43 -3.25 -0.96
C THR A 13 16.85 -1.86 -0.77
N VAL A 14 16.20 -1.62 0.37
CA VAL A 14 15.82 -0.30 0.89
C VAL A 14 16.90 0.11 1.90
N THR A 15 17.59 1.21 1.64
CA THR A 15 18.69 1.69 2.47
C THR A 15 18.29 2.99 3.16
N LEU A 16 18.15 2.93 4.48
CA LEU A 16 17.79 4.08 5.31
C LEU A 16 18.93 4.41 6.28
N PRO A 17 18.97 5.61 6.85
CA PRO A 17 20.09 6.05 7.70
C PRO A 17 20.36 5.12 8.90
N THR A 18 19.31 4.51 9.46
CA THR A 18 19.40 3.67 10.67
C THR A 18 19.05 2.21 10.44
N HIS A 19 18.52 1.87 9.26
CA HIS A 19 18.02 0.53 8.98
C HIS A 19 18.08 0.24 7.48
N SER A 20 18.42 -0.99 7.12
CA SER A 20 18.33 -1.46 5.73
C SER A 20 17.68 -2.82 5.70
N TYR A 21 16.83 -3.06 4.71
CA TYR A 21 16.14 -4.33 4.53
C TYR A 21 15.93 -4.65 3.05
N ASP A 22 15.68 -5.91 2.77
CA ASP A 22 15.49 -6.39 1.41
C ASP A 22 14.01 -6.71 1.12
N LEU A 23 13.59 -6.33 -0.08
CA LEU A 23 12.38 -6.82 -0.71
C LEU A 23 12.77 -8.02 -1.58
N THR A 24 12.26 -9.20 -1.27
CA THR A 24 12.40 -10.40 -2.08
C THR A 24 11.13 -10.62 -2.88
N ILE A 25 11.20 -10.51 -4.20
CA ILE A 25 10.06 -10.66 -5.10
C ILE A 25 10.32 -11.89 -5.95
N GLU A 26 9.53 -12.93 -5.76
CA GLU A 26 9.70 -14.21 -6.46
C GLU A 26 8.38 -14.98 -6.49
N THR A 27 7.96 -15.41 -7.68
CA THR A 27 6.80 -16.29 -7.84
C THR A 27 7.05 -17.65 -7.18
N GLY A 28 6.19 -18.04 -6.23
CA GLY A 28 6.36 -19.25 -5.42
C GLY A 28 7.27 -19.10 -4.20
N ALA A 29 7.60 -17.84 -3.83
CA ALA A 29 8.43 -17.58 -2.66
C ALA A 29 7.81 -18.05 -1.35
N LEU A 30 6.49 -18.07 -1.25
CA LEU A 30 5.79 -18.51 -0.05
C LEU A 30 6.06 -19.97 0.30
N ASP A 31 6.28 -20.82 -0.70
CA ASP A 31 6.63 -22.23 -0.52
C ASP A 31 8.06 -22.43 0.07
N LYS A 32 8.84 -21.36 0.14
CA LYS A 32 10.22 -21.35 0.65
C LYS A 32 10.38 -20.39 1.83
N ILE A 33 9.28 -19.93 2.42
CA ILE A 33 9.30 -18.89 3.47
C ILE A 33 10.20 -19.28 4.65
N GLY A 34 10.22 -20.55 5.05
CA GLY A 34 11.08 -21.03 6.13
C GLY A 34 12.58 -20.79 5.85
N THR A 35 13.02 -21.08 4.62
CA THR A 35 14.40 -20.84 4.19
C THR A 35 14.71 -19.34 4.14
N TRP A 36 13.76 -18.53 3.65
CA TRP A 36 13.93 -17.09 3.58
C TRP A 36 14.02 -16.46 4.98
N VAL A 37 13.12 -16.82 5.91
CA VAL A 37 13.18 -16.33 7.30
C VAL A 37 14.49 -16.77 7.96
N ARG A 38 14.94 -18.00 7.72
CA ARG A 38 16.22 -18.51 8.22
C ARG A 38 17.44 -17.75 7.73
N SER A 39 17.36 -17.12 6.58
CA SER A 39 18.43 -16.26 6.06
C SER A 39 18.53 -14.90 6.80
N LEU A 40 17.44 -14.48 7.47
CA LEU A 40 17.36 -13.23 8.20
C LEU A 40 17.46 -13.42 9.72
N TRP A 41 16.85 -14.48 10.25
CA TRP A 41 16.76 -14.75 11.68
C TRP A 41 17.36 -16.11 12.04
N GLN A 42 17.95 -16.20 13.23
CA GLN A 42 18.25 -17.50 13.83
C GLN A 42 16.94 -18.14 14.33
N PRO A 43 16.88 -19.48 14.51
CA PRO A 43 15.70 -20.14 15.07
C PRO A 43 15.34 -19.57 16.44
N GLN A 44 14.09 -19.15 16.53
CA GLN A 44 13.50 -18.49 17.70
C GLN A 44 11.99 -18.72 17.67
N ARG A 45 11.25 -18.14 18.63
CA ARG A 45 9.81 -18.08 18.56
C ARG A 45 9.37 -17.06 17.52
N VAL A 46 8.35 -17.41 16.76
CA VAL A 46 7.77 -16.55 15.72
C VAL A 46 6.26 -16.54 15.86
N ALA A 47 5.68 -15.37 16.09
CA ALA A 47 4.24 -15.18 16.02
C ALA A 47 3.82 -14.79 14.62
N ILE A 48 2.86 -15.49 14.04
CA ILE A 48 2.24 -15.16 12.76
C ILE A 48 0.93 -14.44 13.04
N ILE A 49 0.82 -13.18 12.61
CA ILE A 49 -0.42 -12.41 12.63
C ILE A 49 -0.99 -12.41 11.22
N THR A 50 -2.23 -12.84 11.08
CA THR A 50 -2.93 -12.95 9.80
C THR A 50 -4.40 -12.57 9.96
N ASP A 51 -5.18 -12.58 8.89
CA ASP A 51 -6.64 -12.52 8.93
C ASP A 51 -7.26 -13.88 8.61
N GLU A 52 -8.56 -14.03 8.95
CA GLU A 52 -9.28 -15.30 8.78
C GLU A 52 -9.30 -15.81 7.33
N THR A 53 -9.28 -14.93 6.34
CA THR A 53 -9.29 -15.29 4.92
C THR A 53 -7.92 -15.83 4.51
N VAL A 54 -6.86 -15.09 4.82
CA VAL A 54 -5.48 -15.46 4.49
C VAL A 54 -5.05 -16.69 5.28
N ASN A 55 -5.48 -16.81 6.55
CA ASN A 55 -5.20 -18.00 7.37
C ASN A 55 -5.73 -19.28 6.72
N LYS A 56 -6.97 -19.26 6.23
CA LYS A 56 -7.56 -20.43 5.52
C LYS A 56 -6.80 -20.82 4.27
N LEU A 57 -6.19 -19.86 3.58
CA LEU A 57 -5.48 -20.09 2.32
C LEU A 57 -4.02 -20.50 2.53
N TYR A 58 -3.33 -19.87 3.48
CA TYR A 58 -1.87 -19.95 3.57
C TYR A 58 -1.35 -20.28 4.97
N GLY A 59 -2.12 -20.08 6.04
CA GLY A 59 -1.65 -20.17 7.43
C GLY A 59 -0.93 -21.47 7.75
N ALA A 60 -1.59 -22.60 7.52
CA ALA A 60 -1.04 -23.92 7.83
C ALA A 60 0.21 -24.26 7.01
N ALA A 61 0.28 -23.82 5.74
CA ALA A 61 1.44 -24.03 4.89
C ALA A 61 2.65 -23.23 5.38
N VAL A 62 2.42 -21.95 5.73
CA VAL A 62 3.46 -21.07 6.27
C VAL A 62 3.99 -21.57 7.62
N GLU A 63 3.12 -21.98 8.54
CA GLU A 63 3.55 -22.56 9.82
C GLU A 63 4.43 -23.81 9.61
N LYS A 64 4.00 -24.71 8.73
CA LYS A 64 4.74 -25.93 8.41
C LYS A 64 6.15 -25.64 7.89
N GLU A 65 6.28 -24.69 6.96
CA GLU A 65 7.58 -24.32 6.37
C GLU A 65 8.50 -23.65 7.41
N LEU A 66 7.96 -22.83 8.31
CA LEU A 66 8.72 -22.22 9.39
C LEU A 66 9.18 -23.25 10.43
N GLN A 67 8.31 -24.19 10.82
CA GLN A 67 8.64 -25.28 11.73
C GLN A 67 9.71 -26.20 11.13
N ALA A 68 9.60 -26.50 9.85
CA ALA A 68 10.63 -27.28 9.13
C ALA A 68 11.99 -26.57 9.09
N ALA A 69 12.00 -25.24 9.11
CA ALA A 69 13.20 -24.41 9.22
C ALA A 69 13.72 -24.25 10.66
N GLY A 70 13.05 -24.84 11.67
CA GLY A 70 13.47 -24.87 13.06
C GLY A 70 12.91 -23.77 13.95
N PHE A 71 11.91 -23.01 13.49
CA PHE A 71 11.23 -21.99 14.29
C PHE A 71 10.12 -22.61 15.13
N GLU A 72 9.92 -22.07 16.35
CA GLU A 72 8.77 -22.37 17.19
C GLU A 72 7.66 -21.37 16.83
N THR A 73 6.56 -21.85 16.22
CA THR A 73 5.52 -20.95 15.66
C THR A 73 4.27 -20.90 16.54
N SER A 74 3.66 -19.73 16.58
CA SER A 74 2.29 -19.53 17.04
C SER A 74 1.54 -18.65 16.02
N LEU A 75 0.25 -18.89 15.81
CA LEU A 75 -0.53 -18.17 14.83
C LEU A 75 -1.81 -17.62 15.47
N ILE A 76 -2.12 -16.36 15.14
CA ILE A 76 -3.39 -15.73 15.48
C ILE A 76 -4.00 -15.10 14.23
N ALA A 77 -5.30 -15.38 14.00
CA ALA A 77 -6.07 -14.79 12.92
C ALA A 77 -7.06 -13.76 13.49
N VAL A 78 -6.99 -12.53 12.98
CA VAL A 78 -8.00 -11.49 13.27
C VAL A 78 -9.10 -11.51 12.21
N ALA A 79 -10.24 -10.85 12.48
CA ALA A 79 -11.31 -10.73 11.50
C ALA A 79 -10.79 -9.99 10.23
N ALA A 80 -11.21 -10.43 9.06
CA ALA A 80 -10.82 -9.78 7.81
C ALA A 80 -11.48 -8.40 7.66
N GLY A 81 -10.72 -7.41 7.17
CA GLY A 81 -11.21 -6.07 6.83
C GLY A 81 -10.71 -4.96 7.75
N GLU A 82 -10.94 -3.73 7.31
CA GLU A 82 -10.41 -2.49 7.91
C GLU A 82 -10.82 -2.28 9.38
N GLN A 83 -11.96 -2.83 9.81
CA GLN A 83 -12.43 -2.76 11.20
C GLN A 83 -11.49 -3.42 12.22
N SER A 84 -10.68 -4.39 11.77
CA SER A 84 -9.70 -5.07 12.63
C SER A 84 -8.46 -4.21 12.91
N LYS A 85 -8.27 -3.15 12.16
CA LYS A 85 -7.15 -2.22 12.34
C LYS A 85 -7.46 -1.23 13.46
N SER A 86 -7.50 -1.69 14.70
CA SER A 86 -7.94 -0.93 15.88
C SER A 86 -7.03 -1.13 17.10
N LEU A 87 -7.15 -0.23 18.08
CA LEU A 87 -6.43 -0.36 19.36
C LEU A 87 -6.93 -1.57 20.15
N GLU A 88 -8.19 -1.90 20.03
CA GLU A 88 -8.80 -3.08 20.67
C GLU A 88 -8.18 -4.37 20.15
N THR A 89 -7.98 -4.46 18.83
CA THR A 89 -7.30 -5.61 18.22
C THR A 89 -5.81 -5.63 18.57
N ALA A 90 -5.16 -4.47 18.62
CA ALA A 90 -3.77 -4.39 19.05
C ALA A 90 -3.59 -4.91 20.48
N GLN A 91 -4.52 -4.57 21.40
CA GLN A 91 -4.53 -5.10 22.77
C GLN A 91 -4.64 -6.63 22.79
N LEU A 92 -5.57 -7.20 22.02
CA LEU A 92 -5.71 -8.65 21.87
C LEU A 92 -4.41 -9.31 21.39
N LEU A 93 -3.72 -8.67 20.45
CA LEU A 93 -2.45 -9.18 19.94
C LEU A 93 -1.33 -9.07 20.98
N TYR A 94 -1.27 -8.02 21.80
CA TYR A 94 -0.30 -7.94 22.91
C TYR A 94 -0.51 -9.05 23.94
N ASP A 95 -1.75 -9.34 24.30
CA ASP A 95 -2.10 -10.40 25.24
C ASP A 95 -1.68 -11.76 24.66
N PHE A 96 -1.98 -12.03 23.39
CA PHE A 96 -1.54 -13.23 22.70
C PHE A 96 -0.01 -13.38 22.70
N LEU A 97 0.75 -12.33 22.34
CA LEU A 97 2.21 -12.38 22.32
C LEU A 97 2.78 -12.67 23.74
N ALA A 98 2.17 -12.11 24.77
CA ALA A 98 2.57 -12.36 26.16
C ALA A 98 2.25 -13.80 26.60
N GLU A 99 1.09 -14.34 26.26
CA GLU A 99 0.70 -15.73 26.52
C GLU A 99 1.63 -16.73 25.82
N GLN A 100 2.04 -16.41 24.57
CA GLN A 100 3.03 -17.20 23.84
C GLN A 100 4.48 -16.96 24.32
N GLN A 101 4.66 -16.15 25.37
CA GLN A 101 5.97 -15.85 25.98
C GLN A 101 7.01 -15.28 25.02
N LEU A 102 6.60 -14.49 24.03
CA LEU A 102 7.52 -13.81 23.14
C LEU A 102 8.37 -12.78 23.91
N THR A 103 9.64 -12.74 23.57
CA THR A 103 10.65 -11.84 24.13
C THR A 103 11.18 -10.88 23.06
N ARG A 104 12.10 -10.01 23.43
CA ARG A 104 12.76 -9.09 22.46
C ARG A 104 13.58 -9.77 21.37
N SER A 105 13.99 -11.01 21.63
CA SER A 105 14.79 -11.81 20.67
C SER A 105 13.93 -12.59 19.69
N ASP A 106 12.61 -12.55 19.88
CA ASP A 106 11.65 -13.26 19.05
C ASP A 106 11.10 -12.35 17.95
N GLY A 107 10.39 -12.91 16.99
CA GLY A 107 9.94 -12.18 15.82
C GLY A 107 8.44 -12.34 15.52
N LEU A 108 7.94 -11.42 14.71
CA LEU A 108 6.57 -11.39 14.26
C LEU A 108 6.53 -11.41 12.73
N ILE A 109 5.65 -12.21 12.15
CA ILE A 109 5.38 -12.23 10.70
C ILE A 109 3.98 -11.69 10.46
N ALA A 110 3.88 -10.62 9.67
CA ALA A 110 2.63 -10.08 9.17
C ALA A 110 2.29 -10.79 7.84
N LEU A 111 1.40 -11.77 7.88
CA LEU A 111 0.95 -12.53 6.71
C LEU A 111 -0.44 -12.06 6.29
N GLY A 112 -0.53 -11.15 5.31
CA GLY A 112 -1.83 -10.62 4.90
C GLY A 112 -1.77 -9.37 4.02
N GLY A 113 -2.91 -8.73 3.83
CA GLY A 113 -3.00 -7.44 3.15
C GLY A 113 -2.50 -6.28 3.99
N GLY A 114 -2.68 -5.04 3.50
CA GLY A 114 -2.23 -3.82 4.17
C GLY A 114 -2.78 -3.63 5.59
N VAL A 115 -4.01 -4.08 5.86
CA VAL A 115 -4.61 -4.05 7.21
C VAL A 115 -3.77 -4.85 8.20
N VAL A 116 -3.42 -6.09 7.82
CA VAL A 116 -2.59 -6.98 8.65
C VAL A 116 -1.19 -6.42 8.79
N GLY A 117 -0.59 -5.95 7.68
CA GLY A 117 0.75 -5.37 7.68
C GLY A 117 0.88 -4.17 8.61
N ASP A 118 -0.06 -3.22 8.53
CA ASP A 118 -0.07 -2.03 9.37
C ASP A 118 -0.32 -2.36 10.85
N LEU A 119 -1.30 -3.22 11.14
CA LEU A 119 -1.63 -3.63 12.51
C LEU A 119 -0.48 -4.39 13.15
N ALA A 120 0.06 -5.40 12.46
CA ALA A 120 1.14 -6.24 12.98
C ALA A 120 2.44 -5.44 13.13
N GLY A 121 2.76 -4.55 12.18
CA GLY A 121 3.91 -3.66 12.27
C GLY A 121 3.78 -2.66 13.43
N PHE A 122 2.58 -2.12 13.67
CA PHE A 122 2.31 -1.27 14.84
C PHE A 122 2.51 -2.07 16.16
N VAL A 123 1.97 -3.26 16.24
CA VAL A 123 2.14 -4.15 17.42
C VAL A 123 3.62 -4.49 17.62
N ALA A 124 4.34 -4.87 16.58
CA ALA A 124 5.76 -5.17 16.65
C ALA A 124 6.58 -3.98 17.15
N SER A 125 6.27 -2.77 16.67
CA SER A 125 6.99 -1.55 17.04
C SER A 125 6.79 -1.11 18.50
N THR A 126 5.71 -1.55 19.14
CA THR A 126 5.31 -1.11 20.47
C THR A 126 5.44 -2.20 21.54
N TYR A 127 5.25 -3.47 21.18
CA TYR A 127 5.45 -4.60 22.10
C TYR A 127 6.90 -4.63 22.58
N MET A 128 7.11 -4.65 23.89
CA MET A 128 8.44 -4.58 24.55
C MET A 128 9.35 -3.43 24.05
N ARG A 129 8.81 -2.35 23.52
CA ARG A 129 9.47 -1.19 22.87
C ARG A 129 10.12 -1.51 21.54
N GLY A 130 9.61 -2.52 20.85
CA GLY A 130 10.04 -2.98 19.55
C GLY A 130 10.59 -4.40 19.59
N ILE A 131 10.07 -5.24 18.69
CA ILE A 131 10.57 -6.58 18.38
C ILE A 131 10.76 -6.69 16.86
N HIS A 132 11.51 -7.68 16.43
CA HIS A 132 11.71 -7.98 15.01
C HIS A 132 10.40 -8.28 14.29
N PHE A 133 10.25 -7.83 13.05
CA PHE A 133 9.10 -8.23 12.25
C PHE A 133 9.41 -8.32 10.74
N LEU A 134 8.65 -9.15 10.06
CA LEU A 134 8.70 -9.36 8.63
C LEU A 134 7.31 -9.11 8.00
N GLN A 135 7.31 -8.62 6.79
CA GLN A 135 6.10 -8.41 5.99
C GLN A 135 5.98 -9.50 4.91
N VAL A 136 4.82 -10.14 4.82
CA VAL A 136 4.45 -11.08 3.77
C VAL A 136 3.12 -10.64 3.16
N PRO A 137 3.14 -9.62 2.26
CA PRO A 137 1.95 -9.04 1.71
C PRO A 137 1.25 -9.99 0.73
N THR A 138 -0.06 -10.17 0.89
CA THR A 138 -0.87 -11.09 0.07
C THR A 138 -1.88 -10.39 -0.83
N THR A 139 -2.00 -9.07 -0.77
CA THR A 139 -2.82 -8.28 -1.70
C THR A 139 -1.93 -7.46 -2.63
N LEU A 140 -2.38 -7.19 -3.86
CA LEU A 140 -1.61 -6.41 -4.81
C LEU A 140 -1.28 -5.01 -4.26
N LEU A 141 -2.26 -4.34 -3.61
CA LEU A 141 -2.05 -3.07 -2.94
C LEU A 141 -0.90 -3.12 -1.93
N ALA A 142 -0.84 -4.17 -1.11
CA ALA A 142 0.22 -4.31 -0.13
C ALA A 142 1.57 -4.66 -0.78
N GLN A 143 1.57 -5.43 -1.85
CA GLN A 143 2.79 -5.81 -2.59
C GLN A 143 3.45 -4.62 -3.28
N VAL A 144 2.66 -3.67 -3.82
CA VAL A 144 3.20 -2.53 -4.57
C VAL A 144 3.36 -1.27 -3.73
N ASP A 145 2.73 -1.20 -2.54
CA ASP A 145 2.68 0.02 -1.75
C ASP A 145 2.84 -0.20 -0.24
N SER A 146 1.83 -0.69 0.49
CA SER A 146 1.77 -0.52 1.95
C SER A 146 2.82 -1.30 2.74
N SER A 147 3.40 -2.38 2.21
CA SER A 147 4.46 -3.14 2.90
C SER A 147 5.83 -2.45 2.91
N ILE A 148 5.98 -1.30 2.25
CA ILE A 148 7.25 -0.60 2.07
C ILE A 148 7.19 0.78 2.71
N GLY A 149 8.26 1.17 3.41
CA GLY A 149 8.45 2.53 3.94
C GLY A 149 7.93 2.73 5.36
N GLY A 150 7.66 1.64 6.09
CA GLY A 150 7.55 1.61 7.55
C GLY A 150 6.34 2.33 8.16
N LYS A 151 5.41 2.85 7.39
CA LYS A 151 4.19 3.43 7.94
C LYS A 151 3.32 2.30 8.50
N THR A 152 3.17 2.25 9.82
CA THR A 152 2.31 1.30 10.53
C THR A 152 1.35 2.05 11.42
N ALA A 153 0.09 1.65 11.46
CA ALA A 153 -0.92 2.40 12.18
C ALA A 153 -2.16 1.57 12.51
N VAL A 154 -2.93 2.09 13.45
CA VAL A 154 -4.29 1.65 13.75
C VAL A 154 -5.27 2.81 13.68
N ASN A 155 -6.53 2.48 13.44
CA ASN A 155 -7.62 3.42 13.35
C ASN A 155 -8.16 3.78 14.75
N THR A 156 -8.73 4.97 14.84
CA THR A 156 -9.50 5.41 16.00
C THR A 156 -10.93 5.72 15.57
N LYS A 157 -11.82 5.94 16.53
CA LYS A 157 -13.19 6.40 16.24
C LYS A 157 -13.24 7.75 15.52
N LYS A 158 -12.14 8.53 15.56
CA LYS A 158 -12.09 9.88 14.96
C LYS A 158 -11.48 9.90 13.57
N ALA A 159 -10.48 9.05 13.30
CA ALA A 159 -9.78 9.06 12.03
C ALA A 159 -9.07 7.72 11.75
N LYS A 160 -8.89 7.41 10.47
CA LYS A 160 -8.04 6.32 10.00
C LYS A 160 -6.56 6.68 10.25
N ASN A 161 -5.75 5.67 10.57
CA ASN A 161 -4.28 5.76 10.69
C ASN A 161 -3.77 6.87 11.65
N LEU A 162 -4.58 7.26 12.63
CA LEU A 162 -4.24 8.37 13.51
C LEU A 162 -3.16 8.03 14.54
N VAL A 163 -3.13 6.79 14.99
CA VAL A 163 -2.15 6.28 15.95
C VAL A 163 -1.23 5.31 15.23
N GLY A 164 0.05 5.63 15.17
CA GLY A 164 0.99 4.81 14.40
C GLY A 164 2.45 5.14 14.68
N THR A 165 3.31 4.40 14.02
CA THR A 165 4.76 4.53 14.11
C THR A 165 5.40 4.41 12.73
N PHE A 166 6.62 4.95 12.58
CA PHE A 166 7.50 4.54 11.48
C PHE A 166 8.32 3.35 11.97
N ALA A 167 8.00 2.16 11.49
CA ALA A 167 8.67 0.92 11.85
C ALA A 167 9.04 0.15 10.58
N GLN A 168 10.34 0.04 10.32
CA GLN A 168 10.83 -0.69 9.15
C GLN A 168 10.91 -2.19 9.46
N PRO A 169 10.47 -3.08 8.55
CA PRO A 169 10.60 -4.51 8.72
C PRO A 169 12.05 -4.96 8.52
N ASP A 170 12.42 -6.13 9.04
CA ASP A 170 13.71 -6.76 8.74
C ASP A 170 13.77 -7.33 7.30
N GLY A 171 12.62 -7.48 6.65
CA GLY A 171 12.50 -7.90 5.27
C GLY A 171 11.04 -7.99 4.81
N VAL A 172 10.85 -7.98 3.50
CA VAL A 172 9.54 -8.16 2.85
C VAL A 172 9.63 -9.30 1.84
N LEU A 173 8.74 -10.28 1.96
CA LEU A 173 8.62 -11.38 1.00
C LEU A 173 7.36 -11.22 0.17
N ILE A 174 7.52 -11.00 -1.11
CA ILE A 174 6.42 -10.78 -2.06
C ILE A 174 6.32 -11.98 -2.99
N ASP A 175 5.20 -12.71 -2.89
CA ASP A 175 4.87 -13.80 -3.80
C ASP A 175 3.67 -13.42 -4.67
N PRO A 176 3.88 -13.13 -5.97
CA PRO A 176 2.79 -12.83 -6.90
C PRO A 176 1.73 -13.93 -7.03
N ASN A 177 2.04 -15.19 -6.67
CA ASN A 177 1.06 -16.26 -6.69
C ASN A 177 -0.13 -16.03 -5.76
N THR A 178 0.03 -15.25 -4.70
CA THR A 178 -1.07 -14.90 -3.79
C THR A 178 -2.19 -14.13 -4.49
N LEU A 179 -1.90 -13.46 -5.59
CA LEU A 179 -2.87 -12.72 -6.39
C LEU A 179 -3.90 -13.64 -7.09
N LYS A 180 -3.57 -14.92 -7.29
CA LYS A 180 -4.48 -15.89 -7.93
C LYS A 180 -5.73 -16.19 -7.11
N THR A 181 -5.67 -15.96 -5.80
CA THR A 181 -6.80 -16.16 -4.87
C THR A 181 -7.47 -14.84 -4.48
N LEU A 182 -6.98 -13.72 -4.98
CA LEU A 182 -7.47 -12.41 -4.64
C LEU A 182 -8.72 -12.07 -5.46
N GLU A 183 -9.73 -11.51 -4.79
CA GLU A 183 -10.96 -11.06 -5.47
C GLU A 183 -10.64 -9.94 -6.49
N PRO A 184 -11.30 -9.91 -7.67
CA PRO A 184 -11.03 -8.92 -8.71
C PRO A 184 -11.07 -7.47 -8.23
N ARG A 185 -12.02 -7.11 -7.35
CA ARG A 185 -12.09 -5.75 -6.77
C ARG A 185 -10.84 -5.40 -6.00
N ARG A 186 -10.25 -6.36 -5.27
CA ARG A 186 -9.00 -6.16 -4.51
C ARG A 186 -7.77 -6.08 -5.42
N VAL A 187 -7.79 -6.79 -6.56
CA VAL A 187 -6.76 -6.63 -7.59
C VAL A 187 -6.81 -5.19 -8.14
N ARG A 188 -7.99 -4.68 -8.47
CA ARG A 188 -8.17 -3.30 -8.98
C ARG A 188 -7.69 -2.23 -8.01
N GLU A 189 -7.88 -2.42 -6.71
CA GLU A 189 -7.34 -1.49 -5.70
C GLU A 189 -5.81 -1.35 -5.83
N GLY A 190 -5.10 -2.46 -6.01
CA GLY A 190 -3.66 -2.43 -6.26
C GLY A 190 -3.30 -1.83 -7.62
N ILE A 191 -4.11 -2.09 -8.66
CA ILE A 191 -3.88 -1.50 -9.99
C ILE A 191 -3.97 0.03 -9.96
N ALA A 192 -4.88 0.60 -9.17
CA ALA A 192 -4.95 2.06 -9.00
C ALA A 192 -3.62 2.63 -8.49
N GLU A 193 -2.96 1.97 -7.55
CA GLU A 193 -1.65 2.37 -7.03
C GLU A 193 -0.52 2.15 -8.04
N ILE A 194 -0.61 1.12 -8.88
CA ILE A 194 0.34 0.89 -9.97
C ILE A 194 0.23 2.02 -11.01
N VAL A 195 -1.00 2.36 -11.43
CA VAL A 195 -1.25 3.48 -12.36
C VAL A 195 -0.78 4.79 -11.76
N LYS A 196 -1.06 5.05 -10.48
CA LYS A 196 -0.55 6.22 -9.76
C LYS A 196 0.99 6.27 -9.80
N SER A 197 1.66 5.19 -9.46
CA SER A 197 3.12 5.11 -9.41
C SER A 197 3.75 5.40 -10.78
N ALA A 198 3.18 4.81 -11.84
CA ALA A 198 3.60 5.09 -13.21
C ALA A 198 3.39 6.55 -13.58
N ALA A 199 2.21 7.11 -13.28
CA ALA A 199 1.86 8.49 -13.64
C ALA A 199 2.76 9.52 -12.95
N ILE A 200 3.18 9.29 -11.71
CA ILE A 200 3.98 10.25 -10.94
C ILE A 200 5.48 10.15 -11.16
N ALA A 201 6.02 8.97 -11.56
CA ALA A 201 7.47 8.74 -11.46
C ALA A 201 8.09 7.87 -12.56
N ASP A 202 7.31 7.15 -13.40
CA ASP A 202 7.89 6.19 -14.34
C ASP A 202 7.08 6.08 -15.65
N VAL A 203 7.54 6.77 -16.69
CA VAL A 203 6.90 6.74 -18.02
C VAL A 203 7.07 5.39 -18.72
N GLU A 204 8.12 4.63 -18.44
CA GLU A 204 8.33 3.30 -19.02
C GLU A 204 7.31 2.30 -18.44
N LEU A 205 7.07 2.36 -17.13
CA LEU A 205 5.99 1.61 -16.50
C LEU A 205 4.62 2.01 -17.11
N TRP A 206 4.39 3.29 -17.34
CA TRP A 206 3.17 3.76 -18.03
C TRP A 206 3.00 3.15 -19.40
N HIS A 207 4.07 3.16 -20.23
CA HIS A 207 4.04 2.52 -21.55
C HIS A 207 3.84 1.01 -21.44
N ARG A 208 4.46 0.36 -20.44
CA ARG A 208 4.25 -1.06 -20.18
C ARG A 208 2.80 -1.37 -19.86
N LEU A 209 2.17 -0.60 -18.97
CA LEU A 209 0.75 -0.74 -18.65
C LEU A 209 -0.14 -0.49 -19.88
N SER A 210 0.23 0.48 -20.71
CA SER A 210 -0.50 0.77 -21.95
C SER A 210 -0.49 -0.40 -22.94
N SER A 211 0.58 -1.21 -22.94
CA SER A 211 0.73 -2.38 -23.80
C SER A 211 -0.02 -3.63 -23.34
N LEU A 212 -0.46 -3.68 -22.07
CA LEU A 212 -1.24 -4.79 -21.54
C LEU A 212 -2.68 -4.74 -22.06
N GLU A 213 -3.30 -5.92 -22.19
CA GLU A 213 -4.68 -6.00 -22.68
C GLU A 213 -5.71 -5.71 -21.59
N ASN A 214 -5.51 -6.26 -20.39
CA ASN A 214 -6.48 -6.22 -19.28
C ASN A 214 -5.84 -6.57 -17.93
N GLU A 215 -6.67 -6.71 -16.88
CA GLU A 215 -6.26 -7.10 -15.52
C GLU A 215 -5.55 -8.45 -15.46
N GLN A 216 -6.01 -9.43 -16.24
CA GLN A 216 -5.45 -10.79 -16.25
C GLN A 216 -4.05 -10.77 -16.84
N ASP A 217 -3.85 -9.99 -17.89
CA ASP A 217 -2.53 -9.79 -18.49
C ASP A 217 -1.58 -9.08 -17.51
N LEU A 218 -2.07 -8.08 -16.76
CA LEU A 218 -1.29 -7.44 -15.71
C LEU A 218 -0.86 -8.45 -14.63
N VAL A 219 -1.78 -9.28 -14.15
CA VAL A 219 -1.46 -10.32 -13.14
C VAL A 219 -0.49 -11.36 -13.69
N ALA A 220 -0.57 -11.70 -14.98
CA ALA A 220 0.40 -12.61 -15.62
C ALA A 220 1.83 -12.03 -15.65
N HIS A 221 1.97 -10.70 -15.62
CA HIS A 221 3.25 -9.98 -15.58
C HIS A 221 3.53 -9.35 -14.20
N ALA A 222 2.86 -9.82 -13.15
CA ALA A 222 2.86 -9.17 -11.82
C ALA A 222 4.26 -9.00 -11.24
N GLU A 223 5.16 -9.99 -11.37
CA GLU A 223 6.52 -9.91 -10.82
C GLU A 223 7.31 -8.71 -11.37
N GLU A 224 7.25 -8.48 -12.68
CA GLU A 224 7.87 -7.33 -13.35
C GLU A 224 7.27 -6.01 -12.86
N ILE A 225 5.94 -5.92 -12.84
CA ILE A 225 5.20 -4.70 -12.51
C ILE A 225 5.35 -4.34 -11.03
N ILE A 226 5.22 -5.33 -10.14
CA ILE A 226 5.46 -5.15 -8.70
C ILE A 226 6.89 -4.64 -8.47
N THR A 227 7.87 -5.24 -9.16
CA THR A 227 9.26 -4.82 -9.04
C THR A 227 9.45 -3.35 -9.45
N ALA A 228 8.83 -2.90 -10.53
CA ALA A 228 8.90 -1.51 -10.95
C ALA A 228 8.28 -0.56 -9.91
N CYS A 229 7.10 -0.89 -9.38
CA CYS A 229 6.46 -0.10 -8.32
C CYS A 229 7.31 -0.07 -7.04
N CYS A 230 7.87 -1.21 -6.63
CA CYS A 230 8.75 -1.29 -5.46
C CYS A 230 10.00 -0.43 -5.62
N LYS A 231 10.58 -0.35 -6.82
CA LYS A 231 11.72 0.55 -7.11
C LYS A 231 11.34 2.01 -6.91
N ILE A 232 10.23 2.43 -7.51
CA ILE A 232 9.72 3.81 -7.36
C ILE A 232 9.52 4.13 -5.89
N LYS A 233 8.83 3.24 -5.15
CA LYS A 233 8.55 3.47 -3.74
C LYS A 233 9.81 3.49 -2.89
N ARG A 234 10.75 2.56 -3.12
CA ARG A 234 12.06 2.55 -2.47
C ARG A 234 12.78 3.89 -2.65
N ASP A 235 12.91 4.35 -3.89
CA ASP A 235 13.66 5.56 -4.20
C ASP A 235 13.06 6.79 -3.49
N VAL A 236 11.74 6.89 -3.45
CA VAL A 236 11.02 7.96 -2.73
C VAL A 236 11.19 7.83 -1.20
N VAL A 237 11.15 6.62 -0.66
CA VAL A 237 11.30 6.37 0.80
C VAL A 237 12.74 6.60 1.26
N GLU A 238 13.74 6.23 0.46
CA GLU A 238 15.16 6.47 0.77
C GLU A 238 15.48 7.96 0.81
N GLU A 239 14.83 8.77 -0.04
CA GLU A 239 15.01 10.23 -0.04
C GLU A 239 14.23 10.91 1.10
N ASP A 240 13.05 10.40 1.47
CA ASP A 240 12.16 11.00 2.47
C ASP A 240 11.45 9.94 3.31
N GLU A 241 12.17 9.35 4.26
CA GLU A 241 11.63 8.30 5.14
C GLU A 241 10.40 8.76 5.94
N LEU A 242 10.42 10.00 6.45
CA LEU A 242 9.43 10.51 7.40
C LEU A 242 8.26 11.27 6.76
N ASP A 243 8.16 11.28 5.43
CA ASP A 243 7.04 11.92 4.69
C ASP A 243 6.92 13.43 4.94
N LEU A 244 8.04 14.12 4.90
CA LEU A 244 8.10 15.58 5.14
C LEU A 244 8.22 16.39 3.84
N GLY A 245 8.60 15.77 2.74
CA GLY A 245 8.93 16.43 1.48
C GLY A 245 8.53 15.64 0.23
N LEU A 246 9.49 15.01 -0.45
CA LEU A 246 9.28 14.33 -1.73
C LEU A 246 8.24 13.21 -1.64
N ARG A 247 8.21 12.48 -0.54
CA ARG A 247 7.30 11.34 -0.37
C ARG A 247 5.81 11.72 -0.53
N LEU A 248 5.48 13.00 -0.38
CA LEU A 248 4.13 13.51 -0.62
C LEU A 248 3.62 13.26 -2.06
N ILE A 249 4.50 13.07 -3.05
CA ILE A 249 4.07 12.75 -4.43
C ILE A 249 3.26 11.47 -4.49
N LEU A 250 3.49 10.52 -3.56
CA LEU A 250 2.72 9.28 -3.44
C LEU A 250 1.25 9.53 -3.10
N ASN A 251 0.89 10.74 -2.67
CA ASN A 251 -0.49 11.12 -2.36
C ASN A 251 -1.24 11.68 -3.58
N PHE A 252 -0.76 11.48 -4.81
CA PHE A 252 -1.51 11.84 -6.01
C PHE A 252 -2.87 11.12 -6.02
N GLY A 253 -3.95 11.88 -6.17
CA GLY A 253 -5.32 11.39 -6.07
C GLY A 253 -5.85 11.19 -4.63
N HIS A 254 -4.99 11.04 -3.62
CA HIS A 254 -5.38 10.67 -2.26
C HIS A 254 -6.14 11.76 -1.51
N THR A 255 -5.87 13.03 -1.73
CA THR A 255 -6.56 14.12 -1.02
C THR A 255 -8.08 14.05 -1.24
N ILE A 256 -8.49 13.84 -2.48
CA ILE A 256 -9.90 13.66 -2.84
C ILE A 256 -10.36 12.23 -2.56
N GLY A 257 -9.54 11.23 -2.89
CA GLY A 257 -9.85 9.82 -2.67
C GLY A 257 -10.23 9.50 -1.23
N HIS A 258 -9.42 9.90 -0.26
CA HIS A 258 -9.72 9.72 1.17
C HIS A 258 -10.98 10.46 1.61
N ALA A 259 -11.22 11.66 1.06
CA ALA A 259 -12.46 12.39 1.36
C ALA A 259 -13.69 11.64 0.82
N LEU A 260 -13.60 11.04 -0.37
CA LEU A 260 -14.65 10.19 -0.93
C LEU A 260 -14.90 8.95 -0.08
N GLU A 261 -13.85 8.22 0.30
CA GLU A 261 -13.97 7.06 1.20
C GLU A 261 -14.69 7.44 2.52
N ASN A 262 -14.26 8.54 3.14
CA ASN A 262 -14.80 8.97 4.43
C ASN A 262 -16.26 9.44 4.33
N THR A 263 -16.65 10.10 3.25
CA THR A 263 -17.99 10.66 3.07
C THR A 263 -19.00 9.65 2.54
N ALA A 264 -18.56 8.64 1.80
CA ALA A 264 -19.42 7.58 1.28
C ALA A 264 -19.79 6.51 2.33
N GLY A 265 -19.00 6.39 3.40
CA GLY A 265 -19.14 5.36 4.41
C GLY A 265 -18.25 4.14 4.17
N TYR A 266 -18.01 3.36 5.21
CA TYR A 266 -17.07 2.23 5.18
C TYR A 266 -17.40 1.20 4.09
N GLY A 267 -16.42 0.90 3.24
CA GLY A 267 -16.50 -0.16 2.24
C GLY A 267 -17.36 0.13 1.01
N VAL A 268 -18.01 1.29 0.96
CA VAL A 268 -18.83 1.71 -0.18
C VAL A 268 -17.95 2.08 -1.37
N ILE A 269 -16.95 2.93 -1.16
CA ILE A 269 -15.88 3.24 -2.11
C ILE A 269 -14.61 2.59 -1.57
N ALA A 270 -13.99 1.71 -2.33
CA ALA A 270 -12.73 1.09 -1.99
C ALA A 270 -11.57 2.08 -2.18
N HIS A 271 -10.44 1.85 -1.52
CA HIS A 271 -9.30 2.77 -1.56
C HIS A 271 -8.86 3.12 -2.99
N GLY A 272 -8.55 2.12 -3.81
CA GLY A 272 -8.14 2.34 -5.20
C GLY A 272 -9.22 3.00 -6.07
N GLU A 273 -10.51 2.76 -5.78
CA GLU A 273 -11.62 3.44 -6.46
C GLU A 273 -11.61 4.95 -6.13
N GLY A 274 -11.41 5.30 -4.86
CA GLY A 274 -11.27 6.69 -4.43
C GLY A 274 -10.06 7.39 -5.03
N VAL A 275 -8.90 6.69 -5.05
CA VAL A 275 -7.66 7.20 -5.66
C VAL A 275 -7.83 7.43 -7.15
N SER A 276 -8.49 6.51 -7.88
CA SER A 276 -8.80 6.66 -9.31
C SER A 276 -9.60 7.94 -9.58
N LEU A 277 -10.71 8.12 -8.88
CA LEU A 277 -11.56 9.32 -9.00
C LEU A 277 -10.80 10.61 -8.63
N GLY A 278 -9.98 10.55 -7.61
CA GLY A 278 -9.17 11.67 -7.15
C GLY A 278 -8.08 12.07 -8.15
N MET A 279 -7.41 11.10 -8.78
CA MET A 279 -6.41 11.38 -9.83
C MET A 279 -7.04 12.10 -11.01
N ILE A 280 -8.18 11.63 -11.50
CA ILE A 280 -8.90 12.24 -12.63
C ILE A 280 -9.29 13.67 -12.29
N GLN A 281 -9.97 13.88 -11.17
CA GLN A 281 -10.47 15.19 -10.79
C GLN A 281 -9.36 16.22 -10.60
N ILE A 282 -8.26 15.85 -9.92
CA ILE A 282 -7.11 16.74 -9.75
C ILE A 282 -6.48 17.08 -11.10
N THR A 283 -6.30 16.09 -11.99
CA THR A 283 -5.66 16.32 -13.28
C THR A 283 -6.52 17.18 -14.20
N GLN A 284 -7.84 16.97 -14.22
CA GLN A 284 -8.77 17.76 -15.01
C GLN A 284 -8.70 19.24 -14.65
N VAL A 285 -8.73 19.57 -13.38
CA VAL A 285 -8.61 20.96 -12.93
C VAL A 285 -7.21 21.52 -13.16
N ALA A 286 -6.18 20.69 -12.97
CA ALA A 286 -4.80 21.08 -13.25
C ALA A 286 -4.58 21.41 -14.74
N GLU A 287 -5.20 20.70 -15.68
CA GLU A 287 -5.20 21.03 -17.10
C GLU A 287 -5.89 22.39 -17.37
N GLN A 288 -7.07 22.61 -16.79
CA GLN A 288 -7.82 23.87 -16.95
C GLN A 288 -7.02 25.08 -16.43
N GLN A 289 -6.21 24.87 -15.40
CA GLN A 289 -5.35 25.90 -14.82
C GLN A 289 -3.94 25.98 -15.46
N GLY A 290 -3.65 25.16 -16.47
CA GLY A 290 -2.35 25.12 -17.12
C GLY A 290 -1.22 24.55 -16.24
N LEU A 291 -1.57 23.81 -15.17
CA LEU A 291 -0.63 23.13 -14.29
C LEU A 291 -0.20 21.76 -14.82
N SER A 292 -1.01 21.16 -15.66
CA SER A 292 -0.77 19.90 -16.38
C SER A 292 -0.98 20.09 -17.88
N PRO A 293 -0.30 19.32 -18.75
CA PRO A 293 -0.51 19.37 -20.20
C PRO A 293 -1.93 18.95 -20.58
N LEU A 294 -2.47 19.58 -21.62
CA LEU A 294 -3.77 19.19 -22.17
C LEU A 294 -3.74 17.74 -22.68
N GLY A 295 -4.77 16.97 -22.38
CA GLY A 295 -4.92 15.56 -22.76
C GLY A 295 -4.47 14.57 -21.69
N THR A 296 -3.76 14.99 -20.65
CA THR A 296 -3.32 14.11 -19.56
C THR A 296 -4.50 13.44 -18.82
N THR A 297 -5.61 14.17 -18.66
CA THR A 297 -6.86 13.61 -18.08
C THR A 297 -7.40 12.47 -18.94
N GLN A 298 -7.44 12.65 -20.25
CA GLN A 298 -7.93 11.62 -21.15
C GLN A 298 -7.02 10.38 -21.17
N GLU A 299 -5.71 10.56 -21.07
CA GLU A 299 -4.77 9.45 -20.92
C GLU A 299 -5.01 8.67 -19.64
N LEU A 300 -5.21 9.36 -18.51
CA LEU A 300 -5.54 8.75 -17.21
C LEU A 300 -6.88 7.99 -17.27
N VAL A 301 -7.92 8.61 -17.81
CA VAL A 301 -9.25 7.98 -17.97
C VAL A 301 -9.12 6.70 -18.78
N THR A 302 -8.46 6.75 -19.93
CA THR A 302 -8.26 5.59 -20.80
C THR A 302 -7.53 4.45 -20.08
N MET A 303 -6.49 4.78 -19.29
CA MET A 303 -5.72 3.79 -18.52
C MET A 303 -6.56 3.16 -17.42
N LEU A 304 -7.32 3.96 -16.68
CA LEU A 304 -8.12 3.50 -15.55
C LEU A 304 -9.31 2.65 -16.02
N GLU A 305 -10.00 3.07 -17.10
CA GLU A 305 -11.10 2.30 -17.70
C GLU A 305 -10.64 0.94 -18.25
N LYS A 306 -9.46 0.88 -18.87
CA LYS A 306 -8.84 -0.38 -19.31
C LYS A 306 -8.80 -1.43 -18.21
N PHE A 307 -8.53 -1.01 -16.97
CA PHE A 307 -8.43 -1.87 -15.80
C PHE A 307 -9.70 -1.84 -14.94
N HIS A 308 -10.83 -1.45 -15.49
CA HIS A 308 -12.14 -1.43 -14.85
C HIS A 308 -12.17 -0.64 -13.52
N LEU A 309 -11.36 0.39 -13.41
CA LEU A 309 -11.42 1.33 -12.31
C LEU A 309 -12.47 2.41 -12.59
N PRO A 310 -13.19 2.90 -11.58
CA PRO A 310 -14.21 3.93 -11.80
C PRO A 310 -13.58 5.25 -12.19
N VAL A 311 -14.15 5.89 -13.21
CA VAL A 311 -13.76 7.21 -13.70
C VAL A 311 -14.79 8.29 -13.35
N THR A 312 -16.00 7.87 -12.93
CA THR A 312 -17.09 8.75 -12.49
C THR A 312 -17.76 8.17 -11.24
N THR A 313 -18.48 9.02 -10.50
CA THR A 313 -19.28 8.60 -9.34
C THR A 313 -20.48 9.54 -9.15
N ASP A 314 -21.62 8.99 -8.72
CA ASP A 314 -22.82 9.71 -8.28
C ASP A 314 -22.72 10.17 -6.81
N ARG A 315 -21.70 9.71 -6.08
CA ARG A 315 -21.49 10.00 -4.65
C ARG A 315 -20.66 11.27 -4.38
N TRP A 316 -20.60 12.16 -5.35
CA TRP A 316 -19.87 13.41 -5.24
C TRP A 316 -20.70 14.47 -4.56
N SER A 317 -20.18 15.06 -3.51
CA SER A 317 -20.76 16.22 -2.84
C SER A 317 -19.64 17.18 -2.49
N GLU A 318 -19.53 18.27 -3.26
CA GLU A 318 -18.47 19.27 -3.10
C GLU A 318 -18.33 19.76 -1.66
N GLU A 319 -19.45 20.12 -1.01
CA GLU A 319 -19.42 20.63 0.36
C GLU A 319 -18.94 19.57 1.38
N ARG A 320 -19.42 18.33 1.26
CA ARG A 320 -18.98 17.24 2.15
C ARG A 320 -17.50 16.90 1.94
N LEU A 321 -17.04 16.88 0.70
CA LEU A 321 -15.63 16.65 0.37
C LEU A 321 -14.76 17.81 0.90
N TYR A 322 -15.18 19.06 0.70
CA TYR A 322 -14.49 20.22 1.24
C TYR A 322 -14.34 20.15 2.76
N GLN A 323 -15.42 19.84 3.46
CA GLN A 323 -15.40 19.68 4.92
C GLN A 323 -14.46 18.56 5.34
N ALA A 324 -14.52 17.38 4.69
CA ALA A 324 -13.65 16.24 4.99
C ALA A 324 -12.16 16.57 4.77
N ILE A 325 -11.82 17.29 3.69
CA ILE A 325 -10.45 17.68 3.38
C ILE A 325 -9.92 18.74 4.35
N THR A 326 -10.75 19.69 4.77
CA THR A 326 -10.31 20.87 5.52
C THR A 326 -10.39 20.72 7.03
N HIS A 327 -11.16 19.73 7.53
CA HIS A 327 -11.40 19.54 8.96
C HIS A 327 -10.10 19.43 9.78
N ASP A 328 -9.09 18.74 9.26
CA ASP A 328 -7.81 18.52 9.94
C ASP A 328 -6.77 19.62 9.66
N LYS A 329 -6.96 20.42 8.61
CA LYS A 329 -5.96 21.36 8.08
C LYS A 329 -6.17 22.81 8.48
N LYS A 330 -7.34 23.18 8.99
CA LYS A 330 -7.60 24.52 9.56
C LYS A 330 -6.66 24.84 10.73
N THR A 331 -6.08 23.83 11.36
CA THR A 331 -5.12 23.95 12.46
C THR A 331 -3.65 24.06 12.03
N ARG A 332 -3.32 23.84 10.74
CA ARG A 332 -1.93 23.74 10.25
C ARG A 332 -1.51 24.83 9.26
N GLY A 333 -1.91 26.09 9.51
CA GLY A 333 -1.38 27.24 8.74
C GLY A 333 -2.10 27.55 7.43
N GLY A 334 -3.30 27.01 7.18
CA GLY A 334 -4.17 27.45 6.09
C GLY A 334 -3.76 27.06 4.68
N GLN A 335 -2.81 26.08 4.52
CA GLN A 335 -2.40 25.60 3.21
C GLN A 335 -2.63 24.11 3.05
N ILE A 336 -2.96 23.68 1.83
CA ILE A 336 -3.10 22.28 1.40
C ILE A 336 -2.07 22.01 0.30
N LYS A 337 -1.38 20.89 0.41
CA LYS A 337 -0.52 20.37 -0.66
C LYS A 337 -1.33 19.40 -1.51
N ILE A 338 -1.34 19.62 -2.82
CA ILE A 338 -1.88 18.71 -3.83
C ILE A 338 -0.76 18.26 -4.75
N ILE A 339 -0.95 17.11 -5.37
CA ILE A 339 -0.01 16.58 -6.35
C ILE A 339 -0.63 16.71 -7.72
N VAL A 340 0.12 17.28 -8.66
CA VAL A 340 -0.29 17.42 -10.06
C VAL A 340 0.77 16.82 -10.97
N LEU A 341 0.40 16.40 -12.16
CA LEU A 341 1.33 15.86 -13.15
C LEU A 341 1.91 17.00 -14.00
N GLU A 342 3.22 17.17 -14.01
CA GLU A 342 3.91 18.00 -14.99
C GLU A 342 3.83 17.37 -16.39
N LYS A 343 3.85 16.05 -16.43
CA LYS A 343 3.58 15.14 -17.55
C LYS A 343 3.44 13.73 -16.98
N ILE A 344 2.97 12.79 -17.75
CA ILE A 344 3.01 11.37 -17.37
C ILE A 344 4.45 10.96 -17.06
N GLY A 345 4.65 10.30 -15.91
CA GLY A 345 5.95 9.91 -15.38
C GLY A 345 6.66 11.00 -14.58
N GLN A 346 6.03 12.16 -14.36
CA GLN A 346 6.61 13.22 -13.56
C GLN A 346 5.56 14.06 -12.85
N ALA A 347 5.58 14.05 -11.53
CA ALA A 347 4.68 14.84 -10.69
C ALA A 347 5.41 15.98 -9.98
N LYS A 348 4.62 16.96 -9.53
CA LYS A 348 5.06 18.04 -8.65
C LYS A 348 4.07 18.30 -7.52
N ILE A 349 4.59 18.85 -6.43
CA ILE A 349 3.82 19.27 -5.26
C ILE A 349 3.42 20.74 -5.46
N VAL A 350 2.13 21.05 -5.33
CA VAL A 350 1.60 22.41 -5.38
C VAL A 350 0.97 22.73 -4.04
N SER A 351 1.38 23.85 -3.44
CA SER A 351 0.77 24.37 -2.20
C SER A 351 -0.31 25.37 -2.57
N LEU A 352 -1.51 25.17 -2.04
CA LEU A 352 -2.67 26.02 -2.26
C LEU A 352 -3.19 26.56 -0.93
N PRO A 353 -3.72 27.79 -0.87
CA PRO A 353 -4.61 28.22 0.21
C PRO A 353 -5.76 27.21 0.39
N THR A 354 -6.17 26.94 1.63
CA THR A 354 -7.18 25.92 1.92
C THR A 354 -8.51 26.16 1.19
N GLU A 355 -8.89 27.43 1.00
CA GLU A 355 -10.09 27.83 0.27
C GLU A 355 -10.03 27.48 -1.23
N GLU A 356 -8.86 27.48 -1.84
CA GLU A 356 -8.68 27.21 -3.27
C GLU A 356 -8.91 25.74 -3.63
N ILE A 357 -8.91 24.82 -2.65
CA ILE A 357 -9.24 23.41 -2.91
C ILE A 357 -10.67 23.24 -3.46
N ARG A 358 -11.58 24.21 -3.19
CA ARG A 358 -12.93 24.19 -3.76
C ARG A 358 -12.92 24.15 -5.29
N ALA A 359 -11.98 24.84 -5.95
CA ALA A 359 -11.85 24.80 -7.39
C ALA A 359 -11.56 23.37 -7.90
N PHE A 360 -10.83 22.57 -7.12
CA PHE A 360 -10.53 21.17 -7.43
C PHE A 360 -11.68 20.20 -7.11
N LEU A 361 -12.74 20.67 -6.45
CA LEU A 361 -13.93 19.86 -6.13
C LEU A 361 -15.11 20.16 -7.05
N ASN A 362 -15.06 21.26 -7.78
CA ASN A 362 -16.12 21.66 -8.72
C ASN A 362 -16.07 20.79 -9.96
N ARG A 363 -17.22 20.22 -10.36
CA ARG A 363 -17.43 19.40 -11.56
C ARG A 363 -18.18 20.15 -12.67
N GLU A 364 -18.40 21.45 -12.57
CA GLU A 364 -19.03 22.22 -13.63
C GLU A 364 -18.10 22.27 -14.84
N GLY A 365 -18.39 21.43 -15.85
CA GLY A 365 -17.63 21.28 -17.11
C GLY A 365 -16.94 19.92 -17.30
N GLY A 366 -17.18 18.93 -16.44
CA GLY A 366 -16.57 17.62 -16.51
C GLY A 366 -17.44 16.54 -17.13
N ILE A 367 -16.74 15.48 -17.59
CA ILE A 367 -17.20 14.23 -18.19
C ILE A 367 -18.30 13.56 -17.36
#